data_9060f3aeb1e4bb9be81383fbb3c32706
#
_entry.id   9060f3aeb1e4bb9be81383fbb3c32706
#
_cell.length_a   1.000
_cell.length_b   1.000
_cell.length_c   1.000
_cell.angle_alpha   90.00
_cell.angle_beta   90.00
_cell.angle_gamma   90.00
#
_symmetry.space_group_name_H-M   'P 1'
#
loop_
_entity.id
_entity.type
_entity.pdbx_description
1 polymer ?
#
loop_
_entity_poly.entity_id
_entity_poly.type
_entity_poly.pdbx_seq_one_letter_code
_entity_poly.pdbx_strand_id
1 'polypeptide(L)'
;MIKIVILGAGNVAGHLFKAFKATENIEVVQVYNRSETALEDFKSETAITTHLADLKDAAIYLVCVKDDAIKEIISRLAHKEGIIAHTSGSVPLSTSAKRNAVFYPLQTFSKQKEVNFQEIPFCLETSEEKDFSLLEKLAKSVSEKVFSIYS
;
A
#
# COMPACT_ATOMS: atom_id res chain seq x y z
N MET A 1 1.97 7.67 -15.12
CA MET A 1 1.16 6.68 -14.38
C MET A 1 1.98 6.09 -13.23
N ILE A 2 1.43 6.06 -12.04
CA ILE A 2 2.11 5.51 -10.88
C ILE A 2 1.82 4.02 -10.80
N LYS A 3 2.87 3.20 -10.88
CA LYS A 3 2.75 1.74 -10.75
C LYS A 3 2.91 1.35 -9.31
N ILE A 4 1.97 0.57 -8.78
CA ILE A 4 2.01 0.10 -7.40
C ILE A 4 1.85 -1.42 -7.33
N VAL A 5 2.46 -1.99 -6.29
CA VAL A 5 2.26 -3.39 -5.89
C VAL A 5 1.60 -3.35 -4.50
N ILE A 6 0.56 -4.15 -4.32
CA ILE A 6 -0.11 -4.28 -3.02
C ILE A 6 0.30 -5.61 -2.41
N LEU A 7 0.79 -5.59 -1.18
CA LEU A 7 1.15 -6.78 -0.41
C LEU A 7 0.13 -6.98 0.70
N GLY A 8 -0.60 -8.08 0.61
CA GLY A 8 -1.73 -8.39 1.47
C GLY A 8 -3.01 -8.47 0.67
N ALA A 9 -3.98 -9.21 1.17
CA ALA A 9 -5.26 -9.43 0.49
C ALA A 9 -6.44 -9.34 1.47
N GLY A 10 -6.25 -8.65 2.58
CA GLY A 10 -7.30 -8.42 3.57
C GLY A 10 -8.17 -7.21 3.23
N ASN A 11 -8.87 -6.69 4.25
CA ASN A 11 -9.86 -5.63 4.05
C ASN A 11 -9.25 -4.33 3.51
N VAL A 12 -8.13 -3.86 4.09
CA VAL A 12 -7.48 -2.63 3.63
C VAL A 12 -7.00 -2.79 2.20
N ALA A 13 -6.31 -3.90 1.91
CA ALA A 13 -5.81 -4.17 0.56
C ALA A 13 -6.94 -4.21 -0.47
N GLY A 14 -8.05 -4.88 -0.15
CA GLY A 14 -9.18 -4.99 -1.06
C GLY A 14 -9.83 -3.65 -1.37
N HIS A 15 -10.05 -2.82 -0.36
CA HIS A 15 -10.64 -1.50 -0.55
C HIS A 15 -9.70 -0.56 -1.31
N LEU A 16 -8.41 -0.57 -0.99
CA LEU A 16 -7.43 0.24 -1.73
C LEU A 16 -7.32 -0.21 -3.18
N PHE A 17 -7.32 -1.52 -3.42
CA PHE A 17 -7.28 -2.06 -4.79
C PHE A 17 -8.43 -1.50 -5.63
N LYS A 18 -9.66 -1.56 -5.11
CA LYS A 18 -10.84 -1.04 -5.82
C LYS A 18 -10.71 0.46 -6.11
N ALA A 19 -10.27 1.23 -5.12
CA ALA A 19 -10.12 2.67 -5.28
C ALA A 19 -9.09 3.02 -6.35
N PHE A 20 -7.94 2.34 -6.34
CA PHE A 20 -6.88 2.61 -7.32
C PHE A 20 -7.24 2.12 -8.72
N LYS A 21 -7.96 1.02 -8.84
CA LYS A 21 -8.43 0.51 -10.15
C LYS A 21 -9.38 1.50 -10.81
N ALA A 22 -10.11 2.29 -10.04
CA ALA A 22 -11.03 3.30 -10.57
C ALA A 22 -10.33 4.61 -10.94
N THR A 23 -9.03 4.72 -10.73
CA THR A 23 -8.24 5.95 -10.90
C THR A 23 -7.34 5.83 -12.11
N GLU A 24 -7.45 6.78 -13.06
CA GLU A 24 -6.73 6.71 -14.34
C GLU A 24 -5.22 6.73 -14.24
N ASN A 25 -4.67 7.48 -13.28
CA ASN A 25 -3.23 7.70 -13.19
C ASN A 25 -2.50 6.67 -12.32
N ILE A 26 -3.21 5.66 -11.84
CA ILE A 26 -2.65 4.63 -10.97
C ILE A 26 -2.82 3.27 -11.64
N GLU A 27 -1.75 2.49 -11.65
CA GLU A 27 -1.79 1.12 -12.13
C GLU A 27 -1.36 0.16 -11.02
N VAL A 28 -2.27 -0.72 -10.60
CA VAL A 28 -1.92 -1.82 -9.70
C VAL A 28 -1.37 -2.94 -10.57
N VAL A 29 -0.05 -3.12 -10.54
CA VAL A 29 0.62 -4.09 -11.43
C VAL A 29 0.62 -5.50 -10.87
N GLN A 30 0.42 -5.65 -9.56
CA GLN A 30 0.46 -6.97 -8.92
C GLN A 30 -0.09 -6.90 -7.51
N VAL A 31 -0.67 -8.02 -7.06
CA VAL A 31 -1.05 -8.21 -5.64
C VAL A 31 -0.33 -9.46 -5.13
N TYR A 32 0.31 -9.33 -3.98
CA TYR A 32 0.96 -10.44 -3.29
C TYR A 32 0.17 -10.80 -2.04
N ASN A 33 0.08 -12.09 -1.75
CA ASN A 33 -0.36 -12.57 -0.44
C ASN A 33 0.31 -13.92 -0.17
N ARG A 34 0.52 -14.22 1.10
CA ARG A 34 1.12 -15.49 1.49
C ARG A 34 0.22 -16.67 1.13
N SER A 35 -1.10 -16.49 1.24
CA SER A 35 -2.11 -17.51 0.92
C SER A 35 -2.68 -17.28 -0.47
N GLU A 36 -2.66 -18.33 -1.30
CA GLU A 36 -3.22 -18.27 -2.64
C GLU A 36 -4.74 -18.07 -2.65
N THR A 37 -5.44 -18.64 -1.68
CA THR A 37 -6.90 -18.55 -1.60
C THR A 37 -7.37 -17.10 -1.55
N ALA A 38 -6.68 -16.26 -0.79
CA ALA A 38 -7.07 -14.86 -0.65
C ALA A 38 -6.82 -14.05 -1.92
N LEU A 39 -6.04 -14.57 -2.87
CA LEU A 39 -5.73 -13.89 -4.13
C LEU A 39 -6.78 -14.14 -5.21
N GLU A 40 -7.71 -15.07 -5.00
CA GLU A 40 -8.73 -15.40 -6.00
C GLU A 40 -9.54 -14.20 -6.46
N ASP A 41 -9.83 -13.27 -5.55
CA ASP A 41 -10.63 -12.08 -5.86
C ASP A 41 -9.88 -11.08 -6.76
N PHE A 42 -8.56 -11.23 -6.91
CA PHE A 42 -7.73 -10.27 -7.63
C PHE A 42 -7.26 -10.78 -8.99
N LYS A 43 -7.19 -12.09 -9.17
CA LYS A 43 -6.49 -12.69 -10.31
C LYS A 43 -7.08 -12.36 -11.69
N SER A 44 -8.36 -12.01 -11.75
CA SER A 44 -8.99 -11.62 -13.02
C SER A 44 -8.67 -10.18 -13.42
N GLU A 45 -8.14 -9.36 -12.51
CA GLU A 45 -7.94 -7.95 -12.73
C GLU A 45 -6.48 -7.51 -12.67
N THR A 46 -5.60 -8.33 -12.11
CA THR A 46 -4.18 -8.00 -12.00
C THR A 46 -3.35 -9.28 -11.85
N ALA A 47 -2.03 -9.15 -12.03
CA ALA A 47 -1.12 -10.25 -11.73
C ALA A 47 -1.11 -10.52 -10.22
N ILE A 48 -0.95 -11.78 -9.84
CA ILE A 48 -0.89 -12.19 -8.44
C ILE A 48 0.35 -13.07 -8.21
N THR A 49 0.83 -13.09 -6.97
CA THR A 49 1.91 -13.99 -6.58
C THR A 49 1.85 -14.32 -5.09
N THR A 50 2.32 -15.51 -4.72
CA THR A 50 2.50 -15.92 -3.33
C THR A 50 3.97 -15.87 -2.92
N HIS A 51 4.87 -15.42 -3.80
CA HIS A 51 6.31 -15.40 -3.57
C HIS A 51 6.88 -13.98 -3.64
N LEU A 52 7.53 -13.55 -2.57
CA LEU A 52 8.17 -12.22 -2.54
C LEU A 52 9.26 -12.07 -3.59
N ALA A 53 9.92 -13.19 -3.96
CA ALA A 53 10.96 -13.16 -4.98
C ALA A 53 10.41 -12.80 -6.37
N ASP A 54 9.11 -12.94 -6.58
CA ASP A 54 8.47 -12.70 -7.89
C ASP A 54 7.80 -11.34 -7.97
N LEU A 55 8.07 -10.43 -7.03
CA LEU A 55 7.48 -9.09 -7.08
C LEU A 55 8.02 -8.29 -8.25
N LYS A 56 7.10 -7.68 -8.98
CA LYS A 56 7.42 -6.76 -10.08
C LYS A 56 8.01 -5.48 -9.53
N ASP A 57 8.72 -4.75 -10.39
CA ASP A 57 9.18 -3.41 -10.03
C ASP A 57 8.00 -2.43 -10.04
N ALA A 58 8.02 -1.52 -9.09
CA ALA A 58 6.97 -0.53 -8.93
C ALA A 58 7.53 0.74 -8.28
N ALA A 59 6.80 1.84 -8.43
CA ALA A 59 7.17 3.09 -7.77
C ALA A 59 6.89 3.02 -6.27
N ILE A 60 5.80 2.33 -5.89
CA ILE A 60 5.37 2.24 -4.49
C ILE A 60 4.89 0.80 -4.22
N TYR A 61 5.35 0.26 -3.10
CA TYR A 61 4.90 -1.03 -2.57
C TYR A 61 4.07 -0.75 -1.32
N LEU A 62 2.77 -1.06 -1.36
CA LEU A 62 1.88 -0.86 -0.20
C LEU A 62 1.80 -2.15 0.60
N VAL A 63 2.33 -2.11 1.82
CA VAL A 63 2.38 -3.27 2.70
C VAL A 63 1.15 -3.24 3.61
N CYS A 64 0.12 -4.00 3.22
CA CYS A 64 -1.20 -4.05 3.86
C CYS A 64 -1.37 -5.37 4.61
N VAL A 65 -0.42 -5.71 5.46
CA VAL A 65 -0.44 -6.95 6.25
C VAL A 65 -0.70 -6.61 7.72
N LYS A 66 -0.89 -7.64 8.53
CA LYS A 66 -1.06 -7.45 9.98
C LYS A 66 0.17 -6.79 10.58
N ASP A 67 -0.03 -6.00 11.64
CA ASP A 67 1.04 -5.21 12.27
C ASP A 67 2.27 -6.04 12.62
N ASP A 68 2.08 -7.25 13.14
CA ASP A 68 3.18 -8.11 13.55
C ASP A 68 3.98 -8.71 12.39
N ALA A 69 3.47 -8.62 11.16
CA ALA A 69 4.15 -9.10 9.96
C ALA A 69 4.87 -7.98 9.18
N ILE A 70 4.59 -6.72 9.48
CA ILE A 70 5.08 -5.58 8.70
C ILE A 70 6.61 -5.54 8.66
N LYS A 71 7.25 -5.64 9.82
CA LYS A 71 8.71 -5.52 9.91
C LYS A 71 9.44 -6.57 9.09
N GLU A 72 8.99 -7.82 9.16
CA GLU A 72 9.60 -8.91 8.39
C GLU A 72 9.42 -8.72 6.89
N ILE A 73 8.22 -8.36 6.46
CA ILE A 73 7.94 -8.13 5.04
C ILE A 73 8.83 -7.01 4.51
N ILE A 74 8.89 -5.88 5.21
CA ILE A 74 9.70 -4.74 4.75
C ILE A 74 11.19 -5.11 4.68
N SER A 75 11.70 -5.85 5.65
CA SER A 75 13.12 -6.27 5.63
C SER A 75 13.42 -7.15 4.41
N ARG A 76 12.47 -7.95 3.97
CA ARG A 76 12.63 -8.78 2.78
C ARG A 76 12.52 -8.00 1.48
N LEU A 77 12.04 -6.75 1.53
CA LEU A 77 11.95 -5.85 0.38
C LEU A 77 13.06 -4.80 0.38
N ALA A 78 14.06 -4.93 1.26
CA ALA A 78 15.11 -3.93 1.43
C ALA A 78 15.91 -3.65 0.15
N HIS A 79 15.94 -4.58 -0.79
CA HIS A 79 16.64 -4.44 -2.07
C HIS A 79 15.85 -3.64 -3.13
N LYS A 80 14.55 -3.41 -2.90
CA LYS A 80 13.71 -2.71 -3.87
C LYS A 80 14.02 -1.22 -3.94
N GLU A 81 13.94 -0.65 -5.13
CA GLU A 81 14.21 0.77 -5.36
C GLU A 81 13.00 1.67 -5.10
N GLY A 82 11.79 1.12 -5.17
CA GLY A 82 10.57 1.90 -4.93
C GLY A 82 10.35 2.22 -3.46
N ILE A 83 9.38 3.09 -3.20
CA ILE A 83 8.97 3.43 -1.83
C ILE A 83 8.24 2.24 -1.23
N ILE A 84 8.65 1.83 -0.02
CA ILE A 84 7.98 0.78 0.73
C ILE A 84 7.15 1.44 1.82
N ALA A 85 5.83 1.42 1.66
CA ALA A 85 4.90 2.10 2.57
C ALA A 85 4.00 1.07 3.27
N HIS A 86 3.98 1.09 4.61
CA HIS A 86 2.98 0.29 5.31
C HIS A 86 1.73 1.12 5.62
N THR A 87 0.63 0.45 5.92
CA THR A 87 -0.69 1.09 6.07
C THR A 87 -1.20 1.07 7.51
N SER A 88 -0.32 0.90 8.50
CA SER A 88 -0.71 0.83 9.91
C SER A 88 -0.51 2.16 10.62
N GLY A 89 -1.50 2.58 11.41
CA GLY A 89 -1.36 3.73 12.30
C GLY A 89 -0.67 3.42 13.61
N SER A 90 -0.45 2.14 13.91
CA SER A 90 0.16 1.69 15.18
C SER A 90 1.65 1.38 15.06
N VAL A 91 2.15 1.25 13.85
CA VAL A 91 3.55 0.89 13.59
C VAL A 91 4.31 2.13 13.13
N PRO A 92 5.44 2.47 13.77
CA PRO A 92 6.22 3.64 13.35
C PRO A 92 6.86 3.44 11.98
N LEU A 93 7.40 4.52 11.45
CA LEU A 93 8.13 4.51 10.19
C LEU A 93 9.26 3.48 10.26
N SER A 94 9.34 2.60 9.27
CA SER A 94 10.40 1.61 9.18
C SER A 94 11.74 2.25 8.80
N THR A 95 12.82 1.57 9.13
CA THR A 95 14.18 1.94 8.72
C THR A 95 14.85 0.84 7.91
N SER A 96 14.11 -0.22 7.57
CA SER A 96 14.69 -1.44 6.97
C SER A 96 14.81 -1.37 5.45
N ALA A 97 14.06 -0.53 4.78
CA ALA A 97 14.10 -0.40 3.32
C ALA A 97 14.96 0.79 2.90
N LYS A 98 15.23 0.91 1.59
CA LYS A 98 15.96 2.06 1.06
C LYS A 98 15.12 3.34 1.14
N ARG A 99 13.82 3.23 0.90
CA ARG A 99 12.88 4.35 0.92
C ARG A 99 11.65 3.93 1.69
N ASN A 100 11.48 4.43 2.91
CA ASN A 100 10.43 4.00 3.83
C ASN A 100 9.32 5.03 3.92
N ALA A 101 8.08 4.56 4.13
CA ALA A 101 6.93 5.44 4.26
C ALA A 101 5.81 4.81 5.09
N VAL A 102 4.92 5.67 5.55
CA VAL A 102 3.64 5.31 6.16
C VAL A 102 2.54 5.90 5.27
N PHE A 103 1.58 5.07 4.90
CA PHE A 103 0.43 5.45 4.08
C PHE A 103 -0.82 4.96 4.81
N TYR A 104 -1.25 5.72 5.82
CA TYR A 104 -2.27 5.26 6.75
C TYR A 104 -3.63 5.89 6.50
N PRO A 105 -4.62 5.12 5.99
CA PRO A 105 -6.01 5.58 5.92
C PRO A 105 -6.64 5.48 7.32
N LEU A 106 -7.09 6.60 7.85
CA LEU A 106 -7.64 6.67 9.21
C LEU A 106 -9.09 6.20 9.22
N GLN A 107 -9.28 4.88 9.11
CA GLN A 107 -10.59 4.24 9.10
C GLN A 107 -10.48 2.76 9.41
N THR A 108 -11.51 2.19 10.04
CA THR A 108 -11.66 0.75 10.16
C THR A 108 -12.37 0.22 8.91
N PHE A 109 -11.79 -0.79 8.28
CA PHE A 109 -12.32 -1.39 7.06
C PHE A 109 -12.94 -2.75 7.34
N SER A 110 -14.06 -3.03 6.67
CA SER A 110 -14.65 -4.35 6.67
C SER A 110 -14.89 -4.79 5.22
N LYS A 111 -14.95 -6.10 4.99
CA LYS A 111 -15.10 -6.66 3.65
C LYS A 111 -16.43 -6.26 2.99
N GLN A 112 -17.50 -6.15 3.78
CA GLN A 112 -18.86 -5.97 3.29
C GLN A 112 -19.32 -4.51 3.21
N LYS A 113 -18.56 -3.60 3.81
CA LYS A 113 -18.95 -2.20 3.86
C LYS A 113 -18.24 -1.41 2.78
N GLU A 114 -19.00 -0.69 1.97
CA GLU A 114 -18.42 0.23 1.00
C GLU A 114 -17.73 1.39 1.71
N VAL A 115 -16.64 1.86 1.11
CA VAL A 115 -15.83 2.94 1.67
C VAL A 115 -15.74 4.08 0.67
N ASN A 116 -16.07 5.30 1.11
CA ASN A 116 -15.83 6.50 0.32
C ASN A 116 -14.48 7.09 0.73
N PHE A 117 -13.43 6.75 -0.01
CA PHE A 117 -12.08 7.21 0.29
C PHE A 117 -11.91 8.73 0.22
N GLN A 118 -12.74 9.43 -0.54
CA GLN A 118 -12.61 10.89 -0.65
C GLN A 118 -12.70 11.59 0.70
N GLU A 119 -13.45 11.01 1.65
CA GLU A 119 -13.65 11.60 2.97
C GLU A 119 -12.74 11.00 4.05
N ILE A 120 -11.97 9.96 3.72
CA ILE A 120 -11.08 9.32 4.67
C ILE A 120 -9.76 10.09 4.75
N PRO A 121 -9.34 10.55 5.94
CA PRO A 121 -8.04 11.17 6.08
C PRO A 121 -6.92 10.14 5.83
N PHE A 122 -5.93 10.53 5.03
CA PHE A 122 -4.71 9.76 4.86
C PHE A 122 -3.57 10.47 5.57
N CYS A 123 -2.92 9.75 6.46
CA CYS A 123 -1.79 10.25 7.23
C CYS A 123 -0.50 9.68 6.64
N LEU A 124 0.37 10.56 6.18
CA LEU A 124 1.55 10.19 5.42
C LEU A 124 2.85 10.56 6.14
N GLU A 125 3.84 9.70 6.01
CA GLU A 125 5.19 9.97 6.48
C GLU A 125 6.18 9.30 5.53
N THR A 126 7.31 9.96 5.25
CA THR A 126 8.40 9.37 4.45
C THR A 126 9.72 9.55 5.17
N SER A 127 10.64 8.61 4.97
CA SER A 127 11.99 8.70 5.52
C SER A 127 12.82 9.78 4.83
N GLU A 128 12.46 10.14 3.59
CA GLU A 128 13.13 11.20 2.84
C GLU A 128 12.10 12.17 2.29
N GLU A 129 12.38 13.45 2.46
CA GLU A 129 11.45 14.50 2.03
C GLU A 129 11.13 14.44 0.54
N LYS A 130 12.10 14.08 -0.29
CA LYS A 130 11.91 13.96 -1.74
C LYS A 130 10.84 12.95 -2.15
N ASP A 131 10.56 11.96 -1.29
CA ASP A 131 9.59 10.91 -1.58
C ASP A 131 8.15 11.30 -1.22
N PHE A 132 7.98 12.35 -0.43
CA PHE A 132 6.67 12.75 0.04
C PHE A 132 5.73 13.15 -1.10
N SER A 133 6.25 13.85 -2.10
CA SER A 133 5.45 14.31 -3.24
C SER A 133 4.77 13.16 -3.99
N LEU A 134 5.48 12.07 -4.23
CA LEU A 134 4.93 10.91 -4.93
C LEU A 134 3.87 10.20 -4.08
N LEU A 135 4.16 10.03 -2.79
CA LEU A 135 3.20 9.41 -1.87
C LEU A 135 1.94 10.26 -1.73
N GLU A 136 2.10 11.57 -1.67
CA GLU A 136 1.00 12.53 -1.62
C GLU A 136 0.12 12.44 -2.87
N LYS A 137 0.73 12.33 -4.05
CA LYS A 137 -0.02 12.14 -5.30
C LYS A 137 -0.87 10.89 -5.24
N LEU A 138 -0.32 9.79 -4.72
CA LEU A 138 -1.07 8.56 -4.57
C LEU A 138 -2.28 8.76 -3.66
N ALA A 139 -2.08 9.36 -2.49
CA ALA A 139 -3.16 9.61 -1.54
C ALA A 139 -4.23 10.54 -2.12
N LYS A 140 -3.80 11.62 -2.76
CA LYS A 140 -4.72 12.61 -3.34
C LYS A 140 -5.50 12.07 -4.53
N SER A 141 -5.05 10.99 -5.16
CA SER A 141 -5.80 10.35 -6.24
C SER A 141 -7.10 9.73 -5.73
N VAL A 142 -7.21 9.44 -4.44
CA VAL A 142 -8.39 8.78 -3.85
C VAL A 142 -9.01 9.56 -2.69
N SER A 143 -8.33 10.55 -2.10
CA SER A 143 -8.83 11.29 -0.95
C SER A 143 -8.59 12.80 -1.08
N GLU A 144 -9.50 13.59 -0.51
CA GLU A 144 -9.35 15.04 -0.39
C GLU A 144 -8.62 15.44 0.90
N LYS A 145 -8.47 14.49 1.85
CA LYS A 145 -7.94 14.76 3.19
C LYS A 145 -6.59 14.05 3.38
N VAL A 146 -5.52 14.77 3.11
CA VAL A 146 -4.16 14.21 3.18
C VAL A 146 -3.32 15.05 4.15
N PHE A 147 -2.68 14.39 5.12
CA PHE A 147 -1.92 15.04 6.18
C PHE A 147 -0.54 14.40 6.31
N SER A 148 0.47 15.20 6.66
CA SER A 148 1.76 14.65 7.05
C SER A 148 1.78 14.38 8.55
N ILE A 149 2.44 13.29 8.95
CA ILE A 149 2.58 12.90 10.36
C ILE A 149 4.05 12.57 10.66
N TYR A 150 4.36 12.45 11.96
CA TYR A 150 5.66 12.00 12.43
C TYR A 150 5.44 10.91 13.48
N SER A 151 6.04 9.77 13.25
CA SER A 151 5.93 8.63 14.16
C SER A 151 7.14 8.48 15.10
#